data_e74f14bb1a64a775df2e3b07cca32c25
#
_entry.id   e74f14bb1a64a775df2e3b07cca32c25
#
_cell.length_a   1.000
_cell.length_b   1.000
_cell.length_c   1.000
_cell.angle_alpha   90.00
_cell.angle_beta   90.00
_cell.angle_gamma   90.00
#
_symmetry.space_group_name_H-M   'P 1'
#
loop_
_entity.id
_entity.type
_entity.pdbx_description
1 polymer ?
#
loop_
_entity_poly.entity_id
_entity_poly.type
_entity_poly.pdbx_seq_one_letter_code
_entity_poly.pdbx_strand_id
1 'polypeptide(L)'
;MKFIIDNWLLLAVVLVSGGMLLWPLLTRRGGSGLDPAAAVQLINRERAVVVDVSEPAEFAAGHIGGAKNLPLGQFEAKLESAVKNKTVPLILVCATGVRAGRALAAARKLGFEHAQTLGGGLKAWKDANLPLETSR
;
A
#
# COMPACT_ATOMS: atom_id res chain seq x y z
N MET A 1 -46.90 -7.44 4.11
CA MET A 1 -46.54 -8.42 3.10
C MET A 1 -46.89 -7.98 1.68
N LYS A 2 -48.12 -7.54 1.42
CA LYS A 2 -48.49 -7.01 0.11
C LYS A 2 -47.62 -5.88 -0.40
N PHE A 3 -47.23 -4.94 0.45
CA PHE A 3 -46.37 -3.82 0.10
C PHE A 3 -45.00 -4.27 -0.45
N ILE A 4 -44.39 -5.26 0.17
CA ILE A 4 -43.10 -5.82 -0.26
C ILE A 4 -43.22 -6.53 -1.60
N ILE A 5 -44.30 -7.29 -1.79
CA ILE A 5 -44.55 -8.05 -3.03
C ILE A 5 -44.86 -7.10 -4.19
N ASP A 6 -45.70 -6.10 -3.95
CA ASP A 6 -46.11 -5.13 -4.97
C ASP A 6 -45.02 -4.16 -5.37
N ASN A 7 -44.03 -3.94 -4.51
CA ASN A 7 -42.96 -2.97 -4.72
C ASN A 7 -41.54 -3.62 -4.75
N TRP A 8 -41.50 -4.93 -4.98
CA TRP A 8 -40.21 -5.66 -4.93
C TRP A 8 -39.19 -5.12 -5.95
N LEU A 9 -39.66 -4.65 -7.12
CA LEU A 9 -38.80 -4.03 -8.13
C LEU A 9 -38.16 -2.75 -7.62
N LEU A 10 -38.92 -1.91 -6.94
CA LEU A 10 -38.39 -0.67 -6.32
C LEU A 10 -37.41 -0.99 -5.22
N LEU A 11 -37.69 -2.00 -4.39
CA LEU A 11 -36.77 -2.45 -3.34
C LEU A 11 -35.48 -3.02 -3.94
N ALA A 12 -35.57 -3.78 -5.02
CA ALA A 12 -34.40 -4.29 -5.73
C ALA A 12 -33.54 -3.17 -6.29
N VAL A 13 -34.13 -2.15 -6.90
CA VAL A 13 -33.42 -0.98 -7.42
C VAL A 13 -32.71 -0.21 -6.28
N VAL A 14 -33.37 -0.03 -5.15
CA VAL A 14 -32.78 0.64 -3.99
C VAL A 14 -31.61 -0.16 -3.44
N LEU A 15 -31.71 -1.47 -3.31
CA LEU A 15 -30.64 -2.34 -2.85
C LEU A 15 -29.44 -2.35 -3.79
N VAL A 16 -29.69 -2.45 -5.10
CA VAL A 16 -28.63 -2.44 -6.11
C VAL A 16 -27.92 -1.08 -6.15
N SER A 17 -28.66 0.01 -6.19
CA SER A 17 -28.04 1.35 -6.21
C SER A 17 -27.34 1.69 -4.90
N GLY A 18 -27.91 1.31 -3.76
CA GLY A 18 -27.28 1.46 -2.44
C GLY A 18 -26.00 0.62 -2.35
N GLY A 19 -26.04 -0.62 -2.83
CA GLY A 19 -24.87 -1.49 -2.91
C GLY A 19 -23.79 -0.93 -3.81
N MET A 20 -24.13 -0.37 -4.96
CA MET A 20 -23.17 0.27 -5.86
C MET A 20 -22.49 1.49 -5.24
N LEU A 21 -23.22 2.28 -4.47
CA LEU A 21 -22.68 3.46 -3.78
C LEU A 21 -21.79 3.07 -2.59
N LEU A 22 -22.16 2.02 -1.86
CA LEU A 22 -21.43 1.56 -0.68
C LEU A 22 -20.24 0.64 -1.02
N TRP A 23 -20.28 -0.01 -2.18
CA TRP A 23 -19.24 -0.95 -2.59
C TRP A 23 -17.82 -0.36 -2.55
N PRO A 24 -17.57 0.85 -3.08
CA PRO A 24 -16.26 1.48 -2.98
C PRO A 24 -15.83 1.78 -1.54
N LEU A 25 -16.79 2.08 -0.66
CA LEU A 25 -16.50 2.34 0.76
C LEU A 25 -16.11 1.05 1.50
N LEU A 26 -16.77 -0.07 1.16
CA LEU A 26 -16.48 -1.37 1.75
C LEU A 26 -15.18 -1.97 1.19
N THR A 27 -14.93 -1.77 -0.12
CA THR A 27 -13.71 -2.27 -0.75
C THR A 27 -12.48 -1.42 -0.44
N ARG A 28 -12.65 -0.14 -0.14
CA ARG A 28 -11.57 0.70 0.37
C ARG A 28 -11.02 0.24 1.73
N ARG A 29 -11.78 -0.53 2.48
CA ARG A 29 -11.31 -1.17 3.73
C ARG A 29 -10.37 -2.35 3.46
N GLY A 30 -10.44 -2.97 2.29
CA GLY A 30 -9.52 -4.00 1.84
C GLY A 30 -8.48 -3.48 0.85
N GLY A 31 -8.54 -2.22 0.49
CA GLY A 31 -7.61 -1.54 -0.41
C GLY A 31 -6.34 -1.21 0.33
N SER A 32 -5.47 -2.04 0.20
CA SER A 32 -4.09 -1.99 -0.09
C SER A 32 -3.37 -0.74 0.40
N GLY A 33 -3.06 -0.71 1.71
CA GLY A 33 -1.92 0.05 2.15
C GLY A 33 -2.23 1.38 2.81
N LEU A 34 -1.16 2.00 3.27
CA LEU A 34 -1.18 3.30 3.90
C LEU A 34 -1.42 4.40 2.87
N ASP A 35 -2.19 5.43 3.23
CA ASP A 35 -2.15 6.64 2.44
C ASP A 35 -0.82 7.39 2.68
N PRO A 36 -0.42 8.31 1.78
CA PRO A 36 0.85 9.02 1.92
C PRO A 36 0.99 9.79 3.24
N ALA A 37 -0.08 10.39 3.74
CA ALA A 37 -0.05 11.14 5.00
C ALA A 37 0.22 10.22 6.21
N ALA A 38 -0.43 9.04 6.24
CA ALA A 38 -0.18 8.04 7.29
C ALA A 38 1.25 7.50 7.21
N ALA A 39 1.77 7.29 6.00
CA ALA A 39 3.15 6.86 5.80
C ALA A 39 4.15 7.88 6.34
N VAL A 40 3.95 9.16 6.07
CA VAL A 40 4.79 10.24 6.60
C VAL A 40 4.79 10.23 8.13
N GLN A 41 3.64 10.04 8.76
CA GLN A 41 3.54 9.98 10.23
C GLN A 41 4.32 8.78 10.80
N LEU A 42 4.22 7.61 10.18
CA LEU A 42 4.99 6.44 10.61
C LEU A 42 6.50 6.66 10.48
N ILE A 43 6.94 7.27 9.39
CA ILE A 43 8.35 7.58 9.17
C ILE A 43 8.86 8.56 10.25
N ASN A 44 8.10 9.61 10.52
CA ASN A 44 8.54 10.68 11.43
C ASN A 44 8.40 10.31 12.90
N ARG A 45 7.34 9.60 13.30
CA ARG A 45 7.05 9.30 14.71
C ARG A 45 7.57 7.95 15.16
N GLU A 46 7.49 6.94 14.29
CA GLU A 46 7.85 5.55 14.65
C GLU A 46 9.11 5.06 13.94
N ARG A 47 9.78 5.93 13.21
CA ARG A 47 11.00 5.62 12.46
C ARG A 47 10.83 4.44 11.51
N ALA A 48 9.70 4.40 10.81
CA ALA A 48 9.42 3.34 9.84
C ALA A 48 10.53 3.27 8.78
N VAL A 49 10.89 2.07 8.40
CA VAL A 49 11.84 1.82 7.31
C VAL A 49 11.08 1.70 6.01
N VAL A 50 11.45 2.49 5.02
CA VAL A 50 10.87 2.43 3.68
C VAL A 50 11.74 1.57 2.79
N VAL A 51 11.13 0.55 2.17
CA VAL A 51 11.80 -0.34 1.22
C VAL A 51 11.09 -0.23 -0.12
N ASP A 52 11.83 0.21 -1.13
CA ASP A 52 11.34 0.31 -2.51
C ASP A 52 11.69 -0.97 -3.26
N VAL A 53 10.67 -1.68 -3.73
CA VAL A 53 10.83 -2.95 -4.44
C VAL A 53 10.85 -2.80 -5.96
N SER A 54 10.98 -1.56 -6.44
CA SER A 54 11.17 -1.25 -7.85
C SER A 54 12.56 -1.68 -8.32
N GLU A 55 12.73 -1.74 -9.64
CA GLU A 55 14.04 -2.00 -10.22
C GLU A 55 15.02 -0.84 -9.94
N PRO A 56 16.33 -1.09 -9.92
CA PRO A 56 17.31 -0.03 -9.60
C PRO A 56 17.20 1.20 -10.47
N ALA A 57 16.90 1.06 -11.75
CA ALA A 57 16.72 2.20 -12.66
C ALA A 57 15.50 3.05 -12.30
N GLU A 58 14.40 2.42 -11.89
CA GLU A 58 13.21 3.11 -11.41
C GLU A 58 13.49 3.85 -10.11
N PHE A 59 14.19 3.20 -9.19
CA PHE A 59 14.60 3.79 -7.91
C PHE A 59 15.49 5.01 -8.12
N ALA A 60 16.47 4.91 -9.01
CA ALA A 60 17.36 6.03 -9.31
C ALA A 60 16.63 7.23 -9.92
N ALA A 61 15.58 6.97 -10.72
CA ALA A 61 14.77 8.01 -11.35
C ALA A 61 13.91 8.79 -10.35
N GLY A 62 13.52 8.17 -9.25
CA GLY A 62 12.77 8.84 -8.19
C GLY A 62 12.35 7.87 -7.10
N HIS A 63 12.63 8.23 -5.85
CA HIS A 63 12.29 7.44 -4.67
C HIS A 63 12.04 8.31 -3.45
N ILE A 64 11.43 7.74 -2.44
CA ILE A 64 11.22 8.42 -1.16
C ILE A 64 12.57 8.55 -0.44
N GLY A 65 12.85 9.73 0.11
CA GLY A 65 14.09 9.98 0.84
C GLY A 65 14.33 8.96 1.96
N GLY A 66 15.54 8.41 2.01
CA GLY A 66 15.90 7.40 3.00
C GLY A 66 15.43 5.99 2.68
N ALA A 67 14.72 5.77 1.59
CA ALA A 67 14.25 4.45 1.18
C ALA A 67 15.43 3.54 0.78
N LYS A 68 15.32 2.26 1.12
CA LYS A 68 16.25 1.23 0.69
C LYS A 68 15.70 0.57 -0.57
N ASN A 69 16.55 0.34 -1.57
CA ASN A 69 16.14 -0.36 -2.78
C ASN A 69 16.41 -1.86 -2.66
N LEU A 70 15.34 -2.64 -2.64
CA LEU A 70 15.38 -4.10 -2.68
C LEU A 70 14.45 -4.57 -3.79
N PRO A 71 14.93 -4.72 -5.03
CA PRO A 71 14.09 -5.18 -6.13
C PRO A 71 13.34 -6.47 -5.77
N LEU A 72 12.10 -6.59 -6.25
CA LEU A 72 11.21 -7.69 -5.85
C LEU A 72 11.84 -9.07 -6.04
N GLY A 73 12.60 -9.28 -7.11
CA GLY A 73 13.29 -10.54 -7.37
C GLY A 73 14.35 -10.91 -6.33
N GLN A 74 14.83 -9.95 -5.56
CA GLN A 74 15.87 -10.15 -4.54
C GLN A 74 15.34 -9.88 -3.12
N PHE A 75 14.09 -9.51 -3.00
CA PHE A 75 13.50 -9.02 -1.75
C PHE A 75 13.56 -10.05 -0.63
N GLU A 76 13.08 -11.28 -0.87
CA GLU A 76 13.08 -12.32 0.15
C GLU A 76 14.50 -12.68 0.63
N ALA A 77 15.45 -12.73 -0.30
CA ALA A 77 16.83 -13.12 0.03
C ALA A 77 17.57 -12.03 0.83
N LYS A 78 17.22 -10.76 0.62
CA LYS A 78 17.99 -9.62 1.16
C LYS A 78 17.30 -8.85 2.28
N LEU A 79 15.99 -9.07 2.51
CA LEU A 79 15.24 -8.27 3.48
C LEU A 79 15.79 -8.38 4.89
N GLU A 80 16.06 -9.57 5.37
CA GLU A 80 16.56 -9.78 6.73
C GLU A 80 17.94 -9.17 6.96
N SER A 81 18.77 -9.12 5.93
CA SER A 81 20.08 -8.46 5.99
C SER A 81 19.95 -6.94 5.97
N ALA A 82 19.00 -6.41 5.22
CA ALA A 82 18.77 -4.98 5.07
C ALA A 82 18.04 -4.38 6.27
N VAL A 83 17.11 -5.13 6.85
CA VAL A 83 16.31 -4.69 8.01
C VAL A 83 16.39 -5.77 9.07
N LYS A 84 17.24 -5.57 10.04
CA LYS A 84 17.52 -6.55 11.09
C LYS A 84 16.44 -6.62 12.17
N ASN A 85 15.80 -5.49 12.44
CA ASN A 85 14.76 -5.42 13.46
C ASN A 85 13.38 -5.68 12.84
N LYS A 86 12.81 -6.84 13.12
CA LYS A 86 11.51 -7.26 12.59
C LYS A 86 10.31 -6.58 13.27
N THR A 87 10.54 -5.86 14.36
CA THR A 87 9.48 -5.13 15.08
C THR A 87 9.28 -3.71 14.56
N VAL A 88 10.18 -3.20 13.75
CA VAL A 88 10.07 -1.86 13.18
C VAL A 88 8.95 -1.81 12.14
N PRO A 89 8.17 -0.72 12.07
CA PRO A 89 7.22 -0.55 10.97
C PRO A 89 7.97 -0.53 9.63
N LEU A 90 7.50 -1.32 8.69
CA LEU A 90 8.10 -1.46 7.37
C LEU A 90 7.10 -0.99 6.32
N ILE A 91 7.50 -0.05 5.48
CA ILE A 91 6.66 0.47 4.41
C ILE A 91 7.24 0.02 3.07
N LEU A 92 6.47 -0.79 2.35
CA LEU A 92 6.87 -1.33 1.06
C LEU A 92 6.30 -0.48 -0.07
N VAL A 93 7.14 -0.08 -0.99
CA VAL A 93 6.82 0.89 -2.04
C VAL A 93 7.19 0.35 -3.41
N CYS A 94 6.33 0.57 -4.39
CA CYS A 94 6.65 0.43 -5.81
C CYS A 94 5.94 1.53 -6.60
N ALA A 95 6.00 1.51 -7.93
CA ALA A 95 5.41 2.57 -8.73
C ALA A 95 3.90 2.75 -8.50
N THR A 96 3.14 1.65 -8.46
CA THR A 96 1.67 1.68 -8.33
C THR A 96 1.11 0.87 -7.18
N GLY A 97 1.94 0.12 -6.46
CA GLY A 97 1.53 -0.70 -5.31
C GLY A 97 1.39 -2.20 -5.60
N VAL A 98 1.39 -2.63 -6.85
CA VAL A 98 1.18 -4.05 -7.22
C VAL A 98 2.34 -4.93 -6.75
N ARG A 99 3.57 -4.55 -7.08
CA ARG A 99 4.77 -5.29 -6.66
C ARG A 99 4.96 -5.25 -5.14
N ALA A 100 4.63 -4.11 -4.52
CA ALA A 100 4.68 -3.98 -3.07
C ALA A 100 3.73 -4.96 -2.37
N GLY A 101 2.57 -5.25 -2.95
CA GLY A 101 1.65 -6.25 -2.41
C GLY A 101 2.26 -7.66 -2.35
N ARG A 102 3.03 -8.04 -3.35
CA ARG A 102 3.78 -9.30 -3.34
C ARG A 102 4.89 -9.31 -2.29
N ALA A 103 5.61 -8.20 -2.20
CA ALA A 103 6.65 -8.03 -1.19
C ALA A 103 6.07 -8.08 0.24
N LEU A 104 4.86 -7.55 0.45
CA LEU A 104 4.19 -7.61 1.73
C LEU A 104 3.94 -9.04 2.19
N ALA A 105 3.45 -9.90 1.30
CA ALA A 105 3.25 -11.31 1.61
C ALA A 105 4.57 -11.99 2.02
N ALA A 106 5.65 -11.72 1.29
CA ALA A 106 6.98 -12.24 1.59
C ALA A 106 7.51 -11.71 2.93
N ALA A 107 7.35 -10.42 3.20
CA ALA A 107 7.79 -9.80 4.46
C ALA A 107 7.09 -10.42 5.68
N ARG A 108 5.78 -10.60 5.59
CA ARG A 108 5.00 -11.24 6.68
C ARG A 108 5.44 -12.67 6.92
N LYS A 109 5.72 -13.41 5.87
CA LYS A 109 6.27 -14.76 5.94
C LYS A 109 7.60 -14.82 6.69
N LEU A 110 8.44 -13.79 6.52
CA LEU A 110 9.74 -13.67 7.19
C LEU A 110 9.65 -13.15 8.63
N GLY A 111 8.45 -12.83 9.11
CA GLY A 111 8.23 -12.39 10.49
C GLY A 111 8.11 -10.88 10.69
N PHE A 112 8.05 -10.09 9.62
CA PHE A 112 7.81 -8.65 9.69
C PHE A 112 6.32 -8.36 9.85
N GLU A 113 5.80 -8.42 11.06
CA GLU A 113 4.37 -8.29 11.36
C GLU A 113 3.83 -6.87 11.15
N HIS A 114 4.69 -5.86 11.25
CA HIS A 114 4.33 -4.46 11.07
C HIS A 114 4.66 -3.94 9.66
N ALA A 115 4.73 -4.83 8.70
CA ALA A 115 4.91 -4.47 7.29
C ALA A 115 3.58 -4.02 6.68
N GLN A 116 3.63 -2.94 5.92
CA GLN A 116 2.49 -2.40 5.18
C GLN A 116 2.97 -1.88 3.83
N THR A 117 2.06 -1.75 2.88
CA THR A 117 2.37 -1.13 1.59
C THR A 117 1.98 0.33 1.58
N LEU A 118 2.64 1.13 0.74
CA LEU A 118 2.17 2.47 0.42
C LEU A 118 1.07 2.35 -0.64
N GLY A 119 -0.16 2.70 -0.27
CA GLY A 119 -1.32 2.63 -1.17
C GLY A 119 -1.14 3.53 -2.39
N GLY A 120 -1.34 2.97 -3.58
CA GLY A 120 -1.10 3.67 -4.83
C GLY A 120 0.37 3.89 -5.18
N GLY A 121 1.29 3.47 -4.33
CA GLY A 121 2.73 3.55 -4.58
C GLY A 121 3.28 4.97 -4.74
N LEU A 122 4.35 5.10 -5.48
CA LEU A 122 4.99 6.40 -5.74
C LEU A 122 4.07 7.38 -6.47
N LYS A 123 3.14 6.88 -7.27
CA LYS A 123 2.16 7.73 -7.94
C LYS A 123 1.32 8.50 -6.92
N ALA A 124 0.78 7.80 -5.91
CA ALA A 124 0.01 8.45 -4.84
C ALA A 124 0.86 9.42 -4.02
N TRP A 125 2.11 9.08 -3.79
CA TRP A 125 3.08 9.96 -3.10
C TRP A 125 3.29 11.26 -3.85
N LYS A 126 3.50 11.19 -5.16
CA LYS A 126 3.62 12.38 -6.04
C LYS A 126 2.32 13.19 -6.07
N ASP A 127 1.19 12.53 -6.18
CA ASP A 127 -0.13 13.19 -6.24
C ASP A 127 -0.44 13.93 -4.93
N ALA A 128 0.15 13.50 -3.83
CA ALA A 128 0.07 14.20 -2.53
C ALA A 128 1.10 15.34 -2.41
N ASN A 129 1.83 15.67 -3.47
CA ASN A 129 2.87 16.70 -3.50
C ASN A 129 4.03 16.46 -2.53
N LEU A 130 4.33 15.21 -2.26
CA LEU A 130 5.46 14.83 -1.40
C LEU A 130 6.74 14.69 -2.22
N PRO A 131 7.90 15.05 -1.65
CA PRO A 131 9.15 15.08 -2.39
C PRO A 131 9.71 13.71 -2.71
N LEU A 132 10.38 13.60 -3.84
CA LEU A 132 11.17 12.44 -4.22
C LEU A 132 12.64 12.84 -4.37
N GLU A 133 13.51 11.90 -4.08
CA GLU A 133 14.94 12.03 -4.33
C GLU A 133 15.33 11.23 -5.57
N THR A 134 16.41 11.64 -6.21
CA THR A 134 17.01 10.92 -7.33
C THR A 134 18.41 10.46 -6.93
N SER A 135 18.79 9.27 -7.41
CA SER A 135 20.15 8.76 -7.26
C SER A 135 20.93 8.96 -8.55
N ARG A 136 22.20 9.29 -8.45
CA ARG A 136 23.12 9.36 -9.57
C ARG A 136 23.99 8.12 -9.64
#